data_41d3db0c9cc968a94666ecdcd8045d8b
#
_entry.id   41d3db0c9cc968a94666ecdcd8045d8b
#
_cell.length_a   1.000
_cell.length_b   1.000
_cell.length_c   1.000
_cell.angle_alpha   90.00
_cell.angle_beta   90.00
_cell.angle_gamma   90.00
#
_symmetry.space_group_name_H-M   'P 1'
#
loop_
_entity.id
_entity.type
_entity.pdbx_description
1 polymer ?
#
loop_
_entity_poly.entity_id
_entity_poly.type
_entity_poly.pdbx_seq_one_letter_code
_entity_poly.pdbx_strand_id
1 'polypeptide(L)'
;MDIITLDLETYYDKDYSLRKMTTEAYIRDPRFEVIGVGLKVNDNPTDWYSGDDVEGYLNSIDYSDKAILAHNTAFDGAILGWLYNIKPRLWLDTLSMSRPSYQMTVGGSLDKLSKKFKLGYKGDEVHAAIGKRRTDFTPEELAKYAEYCIQDVELTYKLFKRLADKFPSSEIQVIDQTLRMFTEPTIQLDTNVLSEHLSGIRSNKKRLMDKLGGEEKIKSHLMSNQKFAA
;
A
#
# COMPACT_ATOMS: atom_id res chain seq x y z
N MET A 1 -18.22 10.69 -13.82
CA MET A 1 -17.75 10.05 -12.58
C MET A 1 -16.57 10.86 -12.10
N ASP A 2 -16.66 11.39 -10.90
CA ASP A 2 -15.57 12.15 -10.30
C ASP A 2 -14.43 11.21 -9.88
N ILE A 3 -13.21 11.72 -9.96
CA ILE A 3 -11.99 11.03 -9.52
C ILE A 3 -11.50 11.72 -8.26
N ILE A 4 -11.44 10.96 -7.18
CA ILE A 4 -10.81 11.39 -5.93
C ILE A 4 -9.39 10.81 -5.92
N THR A 5 -8.39 11.68 -6.08
CA THR A 5 -6.99 11.29 -5.93
C THR A 5 -6.58 11.52 -4.49
N LEU A 6 -5.96 10.54 -3.86
CA LEU A 6 -5.53 10.66 -2.46
C LEU A 6 -4.19 9.97 -2.20
N ASP A 7 -3.59 10.34 -1.08
CA ASP A 7 -2.40 9.72 -0.51
C ASP A 7 -2.50 9.80 1.01
N LEU A 8 -2.32 8.66 1.69
CA LEU A 8 -2.45 8.55 3.15
C LEU A 8 -1.06 8.49 3.80
N GLU A 9 -0.80 9.42 4.68
CA GLU A 9 0.42 9.42 5.49
C GLU A 9 0.19 8.71 6.81
N THR A 10 1.07 7.77 7.13
CA THR A 10 0.92 6.89 8.30
C THR A 10 2.17 6.86 9.16
N TYR A 11 2.01 6.53 10.46
CA TYR A 11 3.14 6.34 11.36
C TYR A 11 3.99 5.14 10.94
N TYR A 12 5.30 5.32 10.93
CA TYR A 12 6.28 4.23 10.76
C TYR A 12 7.57 4.53 11.51
N ASP A 13 8.32 3.47 11.85
CA ASP A 13 9.63 3.58 12.47
C ASP A 13 10.62 2.53 11.92
N LYS A 14 11.80 2.41 12.58
CA LYS A 14 12.86 1.47 12.16
C LYS A 14 12.45 0.01 12.26
N ASP A 15 11.53 -0.32 13.18
CA ASP A 15 11.09 -1.69 13.44
C ASP A 15 9.68 -1.97 12.94
N TYR A 16 8.89 -0.92 12.73
CA TYR A 16 7.52 -0.95 12.25
C TYR A 16 7.42 -0.24 10.90
N SER A 17 7.46 -0.99 9.82
CA SER A 17 7.41 -0.44 8.46
C SER A 17 7.03 -1.52 7.43
N LEU A 18 6.51 -1.09 6.29
CA LEU A 18 6.21 -1.96 5.14
C LEU A 18 7.43 -2.68 4.54
N ARG A 19 8.66 -2.30 4.93
CA ARG A 19 9.86 -3.06 4.58
C ARG A 19 10.04 -4.33 5.41
N LYS A 20 9.44 -4.37 6.59
CA LYS A 20 9.57 -5.48 7.56
C LYS A 20 8.29 -6.27 7.76
N MET A 21 7.16 -5.72 7.36
CA MET A 21 5.84 -6.28 7.61
C MET A 21 5.02 -6.36 6.32
N THR A 22 4.07 -7.30 6.27
CA THR A 22 3.04 -7.28 5.22
C THR A 22 2.12 -6.09 5.43
N THR A 23 1.44 -5.63 4.38
CA THR A 23 0.47 -4.53 4.47
C THR A 23 -0.61 -4.82 5.53
N GLU A 24 -1.12 -6.06 5.58
CA GLU A 24 -2.11 -6.44 6.57
C GLU A 24 -1.56 -6.35 8.00
N ALA A 25 -0.40 -6.96 8.25
CA ALA A 25 0.23 -6.91 9.57
C ALA A 25 0.54 -5.47 10.00
N TYR A 26 0.92 -4.62 9.07
CA TYR A 26 1.18 -3.20 9.33
C TYR A 26 -0.09 -2.44 9.71
N ILE A 27 -1.17 -2.57 8.92
CA ILE A 27 -2.42 -1.82 9.16
C ILE A 27 -3.15 -2.33 10.42
N ARG A 28 -3.06 -3.64 10.74
CA ARG A 28 -3.72 -4.24 11.91
C ARG A 28 -2.89 -4.18 13.20
N ASP A 29 -1.66 -3.70 13.15
CA ASP A 29 -0.80 -3.55 14.33
C ASP A 29 -1.34 -2.42 15.23
N PRO A 30 -1.31 -2.58 16.58
CA PRO A 30 -1.75 -1.53 17.52
C PRO A 30 -1.00 -0.20 17.39
N ARG A 31 0.16 -0.19 16.73
CA ARG A 31 0.95 1.03 16.45
C ARG A 31 0.43 1.83 15.27
N PHE A 32 -0.46 1.24 14.45
CA PHE A 32 -0.96 1.91 13.26
C PHE A 32 -1.64 3.22 13.61
N GLU A 33 -1.33 4.25 12.85
CA GLU A 33 -1.90 5.59 13.00
C GLU A 33 -1.88 6.30 11.64
N VAL A 34 -3.01 6.86 11.26
CA VAL A 34 -3.10 7.78 10.11
C VAL A 34 -2.72 9.18 10.62
N ILE A 35 -1.64 9.73 10.10
CA ILE A 35 -1.19 11.08 10.42
C ILE A 35 -2.03 12.11 9.67
N GLY A 36 -2.35 11.82 8.41
CA GLY A 36 -3.18 12.68 7.59
C GLY A 36 -3.42 12.10 6.20
N VAL A 37 -4.21 12.83 5.42
CA VAL A 37 -4.54 12.49 4.03
C VAL A 37 -4.55 13.74 3.16
N GLY A 38 -3.85 13.67 2.03
CA GLY A 38 -4.02 14.59 0.92
C GLY A 38 -5.14 14.10 0.01
N LEU A 39 -6.07 14.98 -0.37
CA LEU A 39 -7.21 14.61 -1.19
C LEU A 39 -7.52 15.69 -2.24
N LYS A 40 -7.72 15.23 -3.47
CA LYS A 40 -8.02 16.08 -4.63
C LYS A 40 -9.22 15.52 -5.39
N VAL A 41 -10.20 16.35 -5.68
CA VAL A 41 -11.34 15.99 -6.51
C VAL A 41 -11.15 16.57 -7.91
N ASN A 42 -10.97 15.72 -8.91
CA ASN A 42 -10.72 16.13 -10.30
C ASN A 42 -9.58 17.16 -10.41
N ASP A 43 -9.83 18.26 -11.09
CA ASP A 43 -8.87 19.38 -11.27
C ASP A 43 -8.90 20.45 -10.15
N ASN A 44 -9.68 20.23 -9.06
CA ASN A 44 -9.70 21.14 -7.93
C ASN A 44 -8.35 21.15 -7.19
N PRO A 45 -8.05 22.16 -6.39
CA PRO A 45 -6.90 22.14 -5.49
C PRO A 45 -6.90 20.91 -4.58
N THR A 46 -5.72 20.47 -4.17
CA THR A 46 -5.57 19.38 -3.19
C THR A 46 -5.69 19.93 -1.78
N ASP A 47 -6.58 19.36 -0.98
CA ASP A 47 -6.74 19.66 0.43
C ASP A 47 -5.96 18.65 1.29
N TRP A 48 -5.60 19.06 2.52
CA TRP A 48 -4.95 18.22 3.52
C TRP A 48 -5.81 18.18 4.80
N TYR A 49 -6.03 16.97 5.31
CA TYR A 49 -6.71 16.70 6.58
C TYR A 49 -5.81 15.89 7.49
N SER A 50 -5.84 16.15 8.80
CA SER A 50 -4.93 15.50 9.76
C SER A 50 -5.61 15.28 11.11
N GLY A 51 -5.23 14.22 11.81
CA GLY A 51 -5.81 13.87 13.10
C GLY A 51 -7.28 13.49 12.99
N ASP A 52 -8.10 13.98 13.90
CA ASP A 52 -9.52 13.63 14.00
C ASP A 52 -10.35 14.11 12.79
N ASP A 53 -9.86 15.10 12.05
CA ASP A 53 -10.54 15.61 10.85
C ASP A 53 -10.52 14.59 9.69
N VAL A 54 -9.59 13.64 9.68
CA VAL A 54 -9.46 12.64 8.61
C VAL A 54 -10.71 11.77 8.50
N GLU A 55 -11.12 11.16 9.61
CA GLU A 55 -12.27 10.25 9.62
C GLU A 55 -13.56 11.00 9.30
N GLY A 56 -13.76 12.16 9.93
CA GLY A 56 -14.94 13.00 9.69
C GLY A 56 -15.08 13.40 8.24
N TYR A 57 -13.97 13.81 7.60
CA TYR A 57 -13.97 14.22 6.20
C TYR A 57 -14.19 13.03 5.25
N LEU A 58 -13.45 11.94 5.44
CA LEU A 58 -13.59 10.75 4.61
C LEU A 58 -15.02 10.21 4.64
N ASN A 59 -15.65 10.16 5.82
CA ASN A 59 -17.02 9.67 5.97
C ASN A 59 -18.09 10.65 5.46
N SER A 60 -17.75 11.90 5.20
CA SER A 60 -18.69 12.90 4.64
C SER A 60 -18.94 12.74 3.13
N ILE A 61 -18.11 11.93 2.44
CA ILE A 61 -18.15 11.77 0.99
C ILE A 61 -18.95 10.52 0.62
N ASP A 62 -19.88 10.66 -0.33
CA ASP A 62 -20.49 9.49 -1.00
C ASP A 62 -19.58 8.98 -2.13
N TYR A 63 -19.07 7.79 -1.96
CA TYR A 63 -18.15 7.14 -2.91
C TYR A 63 -18.86 6.23 -3.93
N SER A 64 -20.18 6.06 -3.84
CA SER A 64 -20.92 5.08 -4.65
C SER A 64 -20.86 5.34 -6.15
N ASP A 65 -20.63 6.59 -6.55
CA ASP A 65 -20.51 7.04 -7.95
C ASP A 65 -19.10 7.58 -8.31
N LYS A 66 -18.11 7.42 -7.43
CA LYS A 66 -16.78 8.01 -7.58
C LYS A 66 -15.69 6.96 -7.81
N ALA A 67 -14.63 7.38 -8.49
CA ALA A 67 -13.39 6.60 -8.56
C ALA A 67 -12.39 7.11 -7.50
N ILE A 68 -11.70 6.20 -6.84
CA ILE A 68 -10.53 6.52 -6.00
C ILE A 68 -9.26 6.17 -6.76
N LEU A 69 -8.32 7.08 -6.77
CA LEU A 69 -7.02 7.01 -7.42
C LEU A 69 -5.90 7.22 -6.41
N ALA A 70 -4.92 6.32 -6.38
CA ALA A 70 -3.68 6.53 -5.66
C ALA A 70 -2.48 6.00 -6.47
N HIS A 71 -1.26 6.12 -5.91
CA HIS A 71 -0.08 5.47 -6.45
C HIS A 71 0.33 4.30 -5.54
N ASN A 72 0.06 3.08 -5.95
CA ASN A 72 0.05 1.86 -5.13
C ASN A 72 -1.23 1.74 -4.28
N THR A 73 -2.34 1.92 -4.92
CA THR A 73 -3.69 1.98 -4.33
C THR A 73 -4.04 0.79 -3.43
N ALA A 74 -3.35 -0.36 -3.56
CA ALA A 74 -3.52 -1.48 -2.65
C ALA A 74 -3.27 -1.10 -1.18
N PHE A 75 -2.35 -0.17 -0.90
CA PHE A 75 -2.07 0.29 0.46
C PHE A 75 -3.16 1.23 0.96
N ASP A 76 -3.40 2.32 0.25
CA ASP A 76 -4.41 3.33 0.62
C ASP A 76 -5.81 2.72 0.62
N GLY A 77 -6.11 1.92 -0.39
CA GLY A 77 -7.39 1.22 -0.51
C GLY A 77 -7.64 0.22 0.62
N ALA A 78 -6.61 -0.46 1.13
CA ALA A 78 -6.74 -1.33 2.29
C ALA A 78 -7.09 -0.52 3.56
N ILE A 79 -6.44 0.61 3.77
CA ILE A 79 -6.76 1.53 4.89
C ILE A 79 -8.21 2.00 4.77
N LEU A 80 -8.59 2.50 3.59
CA LEU A 80 -9.95 2.99 3.34
C LEU A 80 -11.01 1.90 3.49
N GLY A 81 -10.77 0.71 2.94
CA GLY A 81 -11.72 -0.40 2.99
C GLY A 81 -11.83 -1.04 4.38
N TRP A 82 -10.70 -1.25 5.05
CA TRP A 82 -10.67 -2.02 6.31
C TRP A 82 -10.96 -1.19 7.55
N LEU A 83 -10.55 0.10 7.57
CA LEU A 83 -10.73 0.95 8.75
C LEU A 83 -11.94 1.87 8.61
N TYR A 84 -12.19 2.41 7.41
CA TYR A 84 -13.26 3.37 7.16
C TYR A 84 -14.45 2.79 6.40
N ASN A 85 -14.40 1.48 6.00
CA ASN A 85 -15.44 0.80 5.22
C ASN A 85 -15.82 1.54 3.92
N ILE A 86 -14.86 2.22 3.30
CA ILE A 86 -15.05 2.97 2.06
C ILE A 86 -14.90 2.03 0.87
N LYS A 87 -15.92 2.03 -0.01
CA LYS A 87 -16.01 1.19 -1.22
C LYS A 87 -16.41 2.06 -2.40
N PRO A 88 -15.46 2.53 -3.21
CA PRO A 88 -15.78 3.38 -4.35
C PRO A 88 -16.40 2.58 -5.51
N ARG A 89 -16.96 3.33 -6.45
CA ARG A 89 -17.44 2.75 -7.71
C ARG A 89 -16.31 2.10 -8.51
N LEU A 90 -15.09 2.67 -8.46
CA LEU A 90 -13.93 2.21 -9.21
C LEU A 90 -12.65 2.50 -8.44
N TRP A 91 -11.76 1.52 -8.36
CA TRP A 91 -10.39 1.71 -7.90
C TRP A 91 -9.47 1.94 -9.10
N LEU A 92 -8.65 2.97 -9.04
CA LEU A 92 -7.61 3.31 -10.02
C LEU A 92 -6.23 3.27 -9.36
N ASP A 93 -5.22 2.78 -10.06
CA ASP A 93 -3.85 2.67 -9.54
C ASP A 93 -2.81 3.02 -10.59
N THR A 94 -2.14 4.16 -10.43
CA THR A 94 -1.10 4.59 -11.37
C THR A 94 0.13 3.68 -11.37
N LEU A 95 0.45 3.00 -10.27
CA LEU A 95 1.53 2.01 -10.24
C LEU A 95 1.19 0.83 -11.15
N SER A 96 0.01 0.23 -11.01
CA SER A 96 -0.43 -0.88 -11.84
C SER A 96 -0.54 -0.48 -13.31
N MET A 97 -1.08 0.71 -13.60
CA MET A 97 -1.14 1.25 -14.97
C MET A 97 0.25 1.45 -15.59
N SER A 98 1.25 1.79 -14.80
CA SER A 98 2.62 2.04 -15.30
C SER A 98 3.42 0.75 -15.58
N ARG A 99 3.14 -0.32 -14.86
CA ARG A 99 3.93 -1.57 -14.89
C ARG A 99 4.13 -2.15 -16.29
N PRO A 100 3.10 -2.33 -17.14
CA PRO A 100 3.26 -2.96 -18.43
C PRO A 100 4.29 -2.28 -19.34
N SER A 101 4.38 -0.95 -19.26
CA SER A 101 5.21 -0.15 -20.18
C SER A 101 6.51 0.36 -19.56
N TYR A 102 6.58 0.53 -18.24
CA TYR A 102 7.68 1.28 -17.61
C TYR A 102 8.44 0.50 -16.53
N GLN A 103 7.90 -0.60 -15.99
CA GLN A 103 8.54 -1.32 -14.89
C GLN A 103 9.99 -1.72 -15.17
N MET A 104 10.26 -2.25 -16.37
CA MET A 104 11.59 -2.75 -16.73
C MET A 104 12.57 -1.66 -17.16
N THR A 105 12.08 -0.50 -17.62
CA THR A 105 12.92 0.56 -18.20
C THR A 105 13.11 1.77 -17.31
N VAL A 106 12.10 2.09 -16.51
CA VAL A 106 12.07 3.27 -15.63
C VAL A 106 11.94 2.86 -14.16
N GLY A 107 11.17 1.81 -13.90
CA GLY A 107 10.69 1.42 -12.58
C GLY A 107 9.32 2.02 -12.27
N GLY A 108 8.70 1.52 -11.18
CA GLY A 108 7.32 1.86 -10.83
C GLY A 108 7.16 2.98 -9.79
N SER A 109 8.22 3.54 -9.21
CA SER A 109 8.05 4.59 -8.18
C SER A 109 7.53 5.90 -8.76
N LEU A 110 6.69 6.61 -8.00
CA LEU A 110 6.13 7.90 -8.40
C LEU A 110 7.23 8.90 -8.79
N ASP A 111 8.32 8.97 -8.02
CA ASP A 111 9.48 9.84 -8.33
C ASP A 111 10.09 9.54 -9.71
N LYS A 112 10.37 8.28 -10.01
CA LYS A 112 10.96 7.89 -11.31
C LYS A 112 10.03 8.18 -12.48
N LEU A 113 8.74 7.89 -12.31
CA LEU A 113 7.74 8.15 -13.34
C LEU A 113 7.51 9.65 -13.54
N SER A 114 7.46 10.42 -12.46
CA SER A 114 7.33 11.88 -12.53
C SER A 114 8.51 12.53 -13.24
N LYS A 115 9.73 12.10 -12.97
CA LYS A 115 10.94 12.53 -13.70
C LYS A 115 10.87 12.14 -15.18
N LYS A 116 10.48 10.90 -15.49
CA LYS A 116 10.34 10.41 -16.86
C LYS A 116 9.36 11.26 -17.67
N PHE A 117 8.24 11.61 -17.08
CA PHE A 117 7.19 12.38 -17.77
C PHE A 117 7.30 13.90 -17.57
N LYS A 118 8.29 14.38 -16.82
CA LYS A 118 8.52 15.81 -16.50
C LYS A 118 7.31 16.45 -15.82
N LEU A 119 6.69 15.75 -14.87
CA LEU A 119 5.48 16.19 -14.16
C LEU A 119 5.78 17.09 -12.95
N GLY A 120 7.02 17.07 -12.45
CA GLY A 120 7.49 17.78 -11.29
C GLY A 120 8.49 16.94 -10.49
N TYR A 121 8.86 17.43 -9.32
CA TYR A 121 9.79 16.75 -8.41
C TYR A 121 9.01 16.25 -7.19
N LYS A 122 9.35 15.04 -6.72
CA LYS A 122 8.92 14.53 -5.43
C LYS A 122 9.81 15.09 -4.34
N GLY A 123 9.25 15.58 -3.25
CA GLY A 123 10.00 16.04 -2.08
C GLY A 123 10.73 14.91 -1.34
N ASP A 124 11.68 15.25 -0.47
CA ASP A 124 12.48 14.29 0.31
C ASP A 124 12.08 14.26 1.81
N GLU A 125 10.97 14.89 2.19
CA GLU A 125 10.53 15.14 3.57
C GLU A 125 10.18 13.86 4.38
N VAL A 126 10.04 12.70 3.73
CA VAL A 126 9.70 11.41 4.37
C VAL A 126 10.67 11.04 5.50
N HIS A 127 11.95 11.42 5.38
CA HIS A 127 12.95 11.10 6.40
C HIS A 127 12.74 11.82 7.73
N ALA A 128 12.08 12.97 7.73
CA ALA A 128 11.80 13.75 8.93
C ALA A 128 10.63 13.18 9.77
N ALA A 129 9.81 12.31 9.18
CA ALA A 129 8.63 11.72 9.82
C ALA A 129 8.91 10.40 10.54
N ILE A 130 10.11 9.80 10.36
CA ILE A 130 10.45 8.49 10.96
C ILE A 130 10.32 8.54 12.49
N GLY A 131 9.45 7.69 13.04
CA GLY A 131 9.24 7.54 14.47
C GLY A 131 8.40 8.65 15.11
N LYS A 132 7.81 9.55 14.30
CA LYS A 132 6.92 10.60 14.78
C LYS A 132 5.46 10.20 14.61
N ARG A 133 4.70 10.27 15.71
CA ARG A 133 3.25 10.23 15.71
C ARG A 133 2.67 11.60 15.37
N ARG A 134 1.38 11.64 15.07
CA ARG A 134 0.72 12.93 14.76
C ARG A 134 0.98 14.01 15.81
N THR A 135 0.99 13.64 17.09
CA THR A 135 1.22 14.55 18.22
C THR A 135 2.65 15.01 18.40
N ASP A 136 3.61 14.36 17.74
CA ASP A 136 5.05 14.67 17.87
C ASP A 136 5.51 15.73 16.85
N PHE A 137 4.64 16.07 15.89
CA PHE A 137 4.93 17.12 14.91
C PHE A 137 4.65 18.49 15.49
N THR A 138 5.58 19.44 15.29
CA THR A 138 5.25 20.85 15.45
C THR A 138 4.32 21.29 14.31
N PRO A 139 3.60 22.44 14.47
CA PRO A 139 2.77 22.97 13.40
C PRO A 139 3.53 23.19 12.08
N GLU A 140 4.77 23.66 12.16
CA GLU A 140 5.63 23.92 10.99
C GLU A 140 6.08 22.61 10.32
N GLU A 141 6.42 21.59 11.11
CA GLU A 141 6.79 20.28 10.58
C GLU A 141 5.59 19.60 9.92
N LEU A 142 4.41 19.68 10.54
CA LEU A 142 3.19 19.12 9.98
C LEU A 142 2.78 19.83 8.69
N ALA A 143 2.94 21.16 8.60
CA ALA A 143 2.66 21.91 7.37
C ALA A 143 3.59 21.44 6.23
N LYS A 144 4.88 21.24 6.49
CA LYS A 144 5.81 20.69 5.47
C LYS A 144 5.46 19.27 5.07
N TYR A 145 5.01 18.45 6.02
CA TYR A 145 4.59 17.09 5.73
C TYR A 145 3.31 17.06 4.89
N ALA A 146 2.38 18.01 5.16
CA ALA A 146 1.22 18.24 4.33
C ALA A 146 1.58 18.66 2.89
N GLU A 147 2.51 19.60 2.72
CA GLU A 147 3.00 20.02 1.39
C GLU A 147 3.58 18.84 0.61
N TYR A 148 4.33 17.95 1.26
CA TYR A 148 4.85 16.74 0.66
C TYR A 148 3.72 15.81 0.17
N CYS A 149 2.74 15.51 1.02
CA CYS A 149 1.60 14.66 0.66
C CYS A 149 0.76 15.30 -0.47
N ILE A 150 0.47 16.60 -0.40
CA ILE A 150 -0.22 17.36 -1.46
C ILE A 150 0.53 17.20 -2.79
N GLN A 151 1.85 17.29 -2.76
CA GLN A 151 2.66 17.12 -3.96
C GLN A 151 2.55 15.72 -4.54
N ASP A 152 2.56 14.67 -3.72
CA ASP A 152 2.38 13.29 -4.18
C ASP A 152 1.01 13.06 -4.82
N VAL A 153 -0.05 13.63 -4.26
CA VAL A 153 -1.40 13.62 -4.85
C VAL A 153 -1.41 14.32 -6.21
N GLU A 154 -0.82 15.52 -6.32
CA GLU A 154 -0.73 16.27 -7.57
C GLU A 154 0.05 15.50 -8.66
N LEU A 155 1.17 14.89 -8.28
CA LEU A 155 1.97 14.07 -9.20
C LEU A 155 1.22 12.82 -9.64
N THR A 156 0.52 12.16 -8.72
CA THR A 156 -0.30 10.98 -9.00
C THR A 156 -1.43 11.31 -9.99
N TYR A 157 -2.14 12.41 -9.78
CA TYR A 157 -3.19 12.84 -10.71
C TYR A 157 -2.65 13.20 -12.10
N LYS A 158 -1.55 13.96 -12.17
CA LYS A 158 -0.88 14.28 -13.45
C LYS A 158 -0.40 13.01 -14.15
N LEU A 159 0.17 12.07 -13.41
CA LEU A 159 0.60 10.77 -13.96
C LEU A 159 -0.58 9.99 -14.49
N PHE A 160 -1.69 9.92 -13.76
CA PHE A 160 -2.92 9.28 -14.21
C PHE A 160 -3.40 9.87 -15.55
N LYS A 161 -3.54 11.19 -15.65
CA LYS A 161 -3.95 11.84 -16.92
C LYS A 161 -3.01 11.48 -18.08
N ARG A 162 -1.73 11.32 -17.80
CA ARG A 162 -0.73 10.93 -18.82
C ARG A 162 -0.85 9.47 -19.25
N LEU A 163 -1.16 8.58 -18.32
CA LEU A 163 -1.29 7.14 -18.60
C LEU A 163 -2.65 6.81 -19.21
N ALA A 164 -3.73 7.42 -18.74
CA ALA A 164 -5.11 7.08 -19.09
C ALA A 164 -5.44 7.31 -20.58
N ASP A 165 -4.78 8.26 -21.24
CA ASP A 165 -5.04 8.61 -22.65
C ASP A 165 -5.02 7.39 -23.60
N LYS A 166 -4.17 6.40 -23.33
CA LYS A 166 -4.02 5.19 -24.16
C LYS A 166 -4.17 3.89 -23.39
N PHE A 167 -4.63 3.95 -22.15
CA PHE A 167 -4.75 2.77 -21.32
C PHE A 167 -6.09 2.06 -21.58
N PRO A 168 -6.09 0.75 -21.90
CA PRO A 168 -7.33 0.04 -22.22
C PRO A 168 -8.31 0.01 -21.04
N SER A 169 -9.58 0.27 -21.29
CA SER A 169 -10.62 0.21 -20.25
C SER A 169 -10.78 -1.18 -19.65
N SER A 170 -10.54 -2.24 -20.42
CA SER A 170 -10.52 -3.62 -19.92
C SER A 170 -9.44 -3.83 -18.85
N GLU A 171 -8.24 -3.24 -19.05
CA GLU A 171 -7.15 -3.33 -18.08
C GLU A 171 -7.44 -2.53 -16.80
N ILE A 172 -8.15 -1.40 -16.90
CA ILE A 172 -8.64 -0.67 -15.74
C ILE A 172 -9.59 -1.56 -14.91
N GLN A 173 -10.48 -2.31 -15.56
CA GLN A 173 -11.38 -3.24 -14.87
C GLN A 173 -10.62 -4.38 -14.17
N VAL A 174 -9.56 -4.89 -14.80
CA VAL A 174 -8.68 -5.91 -14.17
C VAL A 174 -7.96 -5.35 -12.96
N ILE A 175 -7.46 -4.11 -13.04
CA ILE A 175 -6.84 -3.41 -11.90
C ILE A 175 -7.86 -3.24 -10.76
N ASP A 176 -9.05 -2.71 -11.05
CA ASP A 176 -10.12 -2.55 -10.06
C ASP A 176 -10.47 -3.88 -9.38
N GLN A 177 -10.71 -4.94 -10.16
CA GLN A 177 -11.03 -6.24 -9.61
C GLN A 177 -9.91 -6.81 -8.74
N THR A 178 -8.66 -6.62 -9.15
CA THR A 178 -7.49 -7.07 -8.39
C THR A 178 -7.38 -6.32 -7.05
N LEU A 179 -7.62 -5.02 -7.06
CA LEU A 179 -7.63 -4.22 -5.85
C LEU A 179 -8.76 -4.64 -4.90
N ARG A 180 -9.98 -4.87 -5.44
CA ARG A 180 -11.13 -5.33 -4.64
C ARG A 180 -10.87 -6.66 -3.94
N MET A 181 -10.17 -7.59 -4.58
CA MET A 181 -9.79 -8.86 -3.94
C MET A 181 -8.99 -8.66 -2.65
N PHE A 182 -8.28 -7.55 -2.54
CA PHE A 182 -7.48 -7.19 -1.37
C PHE A 182 -8.21 -6.22 -0.43
N THR A 183 -8.82 -5.17 -0.97
CA THR A 183 -9.47 -4.11 -0.16
C THR A 183 -10.84 -4.52 0.38
N GLU A 184 -11.52 -5.43 -0.32
CA GLU A 184 -12.88 -5.91 0.00
C GLU A 184 -12.90 -7.45 0.04
N PRO A 185 -12.13 -8.11 0.93
CA PRO A 185 -12.04 -9.57 0.94
C PRO A 185 -13.40 -10.20 1.27
N THR A 186 -13.84 -11.12 0.42
CA THR A 186 -15.11 -11.84 0.56
C THR A 186 -14.94 -13.30 0.94
N ILE A 187 -13.70 -13.84 0.80
CA ILE A 187 -13.37 -15.22 1.15
C ILE A 187 -13.00 -15.29 2.62
N GLN A 188 -13.71 -16.11 3.37
CA GLN A 188 -13.41 -16.39 4.76
C GLN A 188 -12.60 -17.70 4.88
N LEU A 189 -11.48 -17.64 5.61
CA LEU A 189 -10.66 -18.81 5.88
C LEU A 189 -11.28 -19.63 7.01
N ASP A 190 -11.35 -20.96 6.83
CA ASP A 190 -11.58 -21.88 7.93
C ASP A 190 -10.27 -22.04 8.72
N THR A 191 -10.15 -21.24 9.79
CA THR A 191 -8.94 -21.20 10.62
C THR A 191 -8.70 -22.51 11.38
N ASN A 192 -9.73 -23.31 11.65
CA ASN A 192 -9.59 -24.60 12.35
C ASN A 192 -8.93 -25.61 11.42
N VAL A 193 -9.49 -25.80 10.21
CA VAL A 193 -8.91 -26.67 9.17
C VAL A 193 -7.48 -26.26 8.84
N LEU A 194 -7.21 -24.96 8.71
CA LEU A 194 -5.88 -24.46 8.42
C LEU A 194 -4.89 -24.75 9.55
N SER A 195 -5.31 -24.59 10.81
CA SER A 195 -4.48 -24.85 12.00
C SER A 195 -4.16 -26.33 12.15
N GLU A 196 -5.13 -27.21 11.95
CA GLU A 196 -4.92 -28.66 11.94
C GLU A 196 -3.94 -29.09 10.86
N HIS A 197 -4.13 -28.58 9.63
CA HIS A 197 -3.23 -28.86 8.52
C HIS A 197 -1.81 -28.38 8.80
N LEU A 198 -1.64 -27.16 9.32
CA LEU A 198 -0.34 -26.60 9.68
C LEU A 198 0.35 -27.44 10.77
N SER A 199 -0.41 -27.90 11.77
CA SER A 199 0.09 -28.76 12.83
C SER A 199 0.56 -30.11 12.26
N GLY A 200 -0.21 -30.70 11.36
CA GLY A 200 0.15 -31.92 10.61
C GLY A 200 1.44 -31.78 9.82
N ILE A 201 1.56 -30.69 9.06
CA ILE A 201 2.79 -30.39 8.27
C ILE A 201 4.00 -30.23 9.18
N ARG A 202 3.87 -29.47 10.29
CA ARG A 202 4.96 -29.27 11.26
C ARG A 202 5.39 -30.57 11.90
N SER A 203 4.45 -31.43 12.30
CA SER A 203 4.72 -32.75 12.89
C SER A 203 5.42 -33.67 11.89
N ASN A 204 4.94 -33.69 10.64
CA ASN A 204 5.57 -34.48 9.58
C ASN A 204 7.00 -33.99 9.27
N LYS A 205 7.19 -32.65 9.18
CA LYS A 205 8.52 -32.07 8.99
C LYS A 205 9.45 -32.48 10.13
N LYS A 206 9.02 -32.32 11.38
CA LYS A 206 9.80 -32.70 12.56
C LYS A 206 10.19 -34.18 12.49
N ARG A 207 9.23 -35.07 12.25
CA ARG A 207 9.47 -36.52 12.13
C ARG A 207 10.50 -36.87 11.05
N LEU A 208 10.44 -36.18 9.89
CA LEU A 208 11.41 -36.39 8.82
C LEU A 208 12.80 -35.88 9.20
N MET A 209 12.88 -34.71 9.84
CA MET A 209 14.15 -34.15 10.31
C MET A 209 14.79 -35.02 11.40
N ASP A 210 14.00 -35.55 12.33
CA ASP A 210 14.46 -36.45 13.38
C ASP A 210 15.05 -37.76 12.80
N LYS A 211 14.41 -38.33 11.76
CA LYS A 211 14.92 -39.52 11.05
C LYS A 211 16.28 -39.25 10.38
N LEU A 212 16.56 -38.03 10.02
CA LEU A 212 17.80 -37.61 9.36
C LEU A 212 18.88 -37.14 10.35
N GLY A 213 18.64 -37.24 11.68
CA GLY A 213 19.60 -36.88 12.72
C GLY A 213 19.39 -35.54 13.37
N GLY A 214 18.20 -34.92 13.19
CA GLY A 214 17.77 -33.67 13.82
C GLY A 214 17.93 -32.40 12.98
N GLU A 215 17.10 -31.39 13.27
CA GLU A 215 17.00 -30.17 12.48
C GLU A 215 18.33 -29.38 12.41
N GLU A 216 19.01 -29.22 13.54
CA GLU A 216 20.27 -28.46 13.60
C GLU A 216 21.37 -29.07 12.75
N LYS A 217 21.46 -30.42 12.76
CA LYS A 217 22.49 -31.14 12.04
C LYS A 217 22.28 -31.12 10.52
N ILE A 218 21.04 -31.18 10.09
CA ILE A 218 20.68 -31.34 8.66
C ILE A 218 20.36 -30.04 7.96
N LYS A 219 19.87 -29.01 8.68
CA LYS A 219 19.52 -27.73 8.08
C LYS A 219 20.67 -27.14 7.27
N SER A 220 21.90 -27.22 7.77
CA SER A 220 23.07 -26.71 7.04
C SER A 220 23.39 -27.49 5.74
N HIS A 221 23.01 -28.76 5.67
CA HIS A 221 23.20 -29.61 4.48
C HIS A 221 22.06 -29.33 3.47
N LEU A 222 20.82 -29.31 3.92
CA LEU A 222 19.66 -29.05 3.06
C LEU A 222 19.64 -27.65 2.43
N MET A 223 20.23 -26.66 3.12
CA MET A 223 20.29 -25.27 2.64
C MET A 223 21.52 -24.94 1.78
N SER A 224 22.37 -25.94 1.49
CA SER A 224 23.57 -25.76 0.66
C SER A 224 23.58 -26.79 -0.49
N ASN A 225 23.51 -26.29 -1.73
CA ASN A 225 23.56 -27.15 -2.91
C ASN A 225 24.81 -28.04 -2.93
N GLN A 226 25.95 -27.52 -2.50
CA GLN A 226 27.21 -28.28 -2.43
C GLN A 226 27.18 -29.41 -1.39
N LYS A 227 26.64 -29.10 -0.19
CA LYS A 227 26.57 -30.12 0.88
C LYS A 227 25.45 -31.13 0.66
N PHE A 228 24.40 -30.73 -0.06
CA PHE A 228 23.28 -31.60 -0.39
C PHE A 228 23.66 -32.61 -1.50
N ALA A 229 24.58 -32.25 -2.41
CA ALA A 229 25.02 -33.07 -3.52
C ALA A 229 26.19 -34.02 -3.14
N ALA A 230 26.81 -33.85 -1.99
CA ALA A 230 27.88 -34.69 -1.47
C ALA A 230 27.32 -35.84 -0.59
#